data_69762140090e3cc1bd1c471eb740d8e5
#
_entry.id   69762140090e3cc1bd1c471eb740d8e5
#
_cell.length_a   1.000
_cell.length_b   1.000
_cell.length_c   1.000
_cell.angle_alpha   90.00
_cell.angle_beta   90.00
_cell.angle_gamma   90.00
#
_symmetry.space_group_name_H-M   'P 1'
#
loop_
_entity.id
_entity.type
_entity.pdbx_description
1 polymer ?
#
loop_
_entity_poly.entity_id
_entity_poly.type
_entity_poly.pdbx_seq_one_letter_code
_entity_poly.pdbx_strand_id
1 'polypeptide(L)'
;TVRSDRDILAKTNASLNKVNQFLPIEHMFTARRGKVTWTNILDHAGDYHIVLAPHNGYSLPERMDKILGGWLMYRFWNTVFAHCKDWDKAGKWTMLVCDELSLLANGNDGIMPALREQGRSFGLLLVFATQYPTQLSDAMLDSFIGYSTFITYNTTIPRIADMTAKRLTNNDGEDGWRSGAVMNLPRYAAAVRTRTQEQLQPTFLVHVNDFDNGYRNGDMDDD
;
A
#
# COMPACT_ATOMS: atom_id res chain seq x y z
N THR A 1 16.34 -24.64 -36.54
CA THR A 1 17.30 -24.24 -35.50
C THR A 1 17.00 -25.07 -34.27
N VAL A 2 17.79 -26.14 -34.07
CA VAL A 2 17.72 -27.01 -32.88
C VAL A 2 18.15 -26.15 -31.69
N ARG A 3 17.19 -25.79 -30.83
CA ARG A 3 17.51 -25.19 -29.51
C ARG A 3 18.32 -26.25 -28.77
N SER A 4 19.51 -25.91 -28.31
CA SER A 4 20.34 -26.85 -27.59
C SER A 4 19.63 -27.35 -26.34
N ASP A 5 19.77 -28.63 -26.01
CA ASP A 5 19.20 -29.22 -24.77
C ASP A 5 19.60 -28.42 -23.52
N ARG A 6 20.73 -27.71 -23.57
CA ARG A 6 21.19 -26.80 -22.50
C ARG A 6 20.27 -25.59 -22.32
N ASP A 7 19.73 -25.03 -23.41
CA ASP A 7 18.80 -23.88 -23.30
C ASP A 7 17.45 -24.29 -22.73
N ILE A 8 17.01 -25.52 -23.06
CA ILE A 8 15.77 -26.08 -22.50
C ILE A 8 15.95 -26.37 -21.01
N LEU A 9 17.05 -26.99 -20.63
CA LEU A 9 17.39 -27.29 -19.24
C LEU A 9 17.53 -25.99 -18.41
N ALA A 10 18.19 -24.96 -18.93
CA ALA A 10 18.34 -23.68 -18.22
C ALA A 10 16.99 -23.00 -17.98
N LYS A 11 16.09 -23.00 -18.97
CA LYS A 11 14.73 -22.44 -18.84
C LYS A 11 13.86 -23.25 -17.89
N THR A 12 13.96 -24.58 -17.95
CA THR A 12 13.21 -25.47 -17.05
C THR A 12 13.68 -25.29 -15.62
N ASN A 13 14.99 -25.22 -15.37
CA ASN A 13 15.54 -24.98 -14.04
C ASN A 13 15.15 -23.61 -13.48
N ALA A 14 15.11 -22.56 -14.31
CA ALA A 14 14.65 -21.24 -13.88
C ALA A 14 13.17 -21.26 -13.47
N SER A 15 12.33 -22.01 -14.17
CA SER A 15 10.91 -22.18 -13.83
C SER A 15 10.72 -23.02 -12.57
N LEU A 16 11.46 -24.12 -12.44
CA LEU A 16 11.46 -24.97 -11.26
C LEU A 16 11.94 -24.20 -10.01
N ASN A 17 12.99 -23.39 -10.13
CA ASN A 17 13.47 -22.57 -9.02
C ASN A 17 12.41 -21.57 -8.55
N LYS A 18 11.60 -21.03 -9.46
CA LYS A 18 10.46 -20.17 -9.07
C LYS A 18 9.38 -20.95 -8.31
N VAL A 19 9.04 -22.15 -8.78
CA VAL A 19 8.05 -23.02 -8.11
C VAL A 19 8.57 -23.48 -6.75
N ASN A 20 9.84 -23.86 -6.65
CA ASN A 20 10.45 -24.31 -5.41
C ASN A 20 10.44 -23.25 -4.30
N GLN A 21 10.36 -21.95 -4.65
CA GLN A 21 10.20 -20.88 -3.67
C GLN A 21 8.87 -21.00 -2.90
N PHE A 22 7.85 -21.64 -3.45
CA PHE A 22 6.57 -21.83 -2.79
C PHE A 22 6.50 -23.07 -1.89
N LEU A 23 7.47 -23.99 -1.98
CA LEU A 23 7.47 -25.21 -1.17
C LEU A 23 7.38 -24.95 0.35
N PRO A 24 8.09 -23.95 0.93
CA PRO A 24 8.01 -23.69 2.36
C PRO A 24 6.60 -23.29 2.84
N ILE A 25 5.77 -22.79 1.93
CA ILE A 25 4.39 -22.35 2.20
C ILE A 25 3.34 -23.18 1.45
N GLU A 26 3.71 -24.38 0.96
CA GLU A 26 2.80 -25.25 0.20
C GLU A 26 1.49 -25.53 0.94
N HIS A 27 1.54 -25.63 2.29
CA HIS A 27 0.38 -25.85 3.14
C HIS A 27 -0.70 -24.76 2.98
N MET A 28 -0.32 -23.54 2.58
CA MET A 28 -1.28 -22.45 2.32
C MET A 28 -2.08 -22.70 1.03
N PHE A 29 -1.55 -23.48 0.10
CA PHE A 29 -2.16 -23.78 -1.21
C PHE A 29 -2.80 -25.17 -1.29
N THR A 30 -2.54 -26.03 -0.30
CA THR A 30 -3.06 -27.42 -0.29
C THR A 30 -4.43 -27.54 0.34
N ALA A 31 -4.94 -26.49 0.98
CA ALA A 31 -6.28 -26.50 1.54
C ALA A 31 -7.33 -26.62 0.42
N ARG A 32 -8.11 -27.71 0.44
CA ARG A 32 -9.16 -27.99 -0.57
C ARG A 32 -10.28 -26.94 -0.59
N ARG A 33 -10.52 -26.25 0.51
CA ARG A 33 -11.44 -25.13 0.60
C ARG A 33 -10.86 -24.10 1.56
N GLY A 34 -10.64 -22.88 1.09
CA GLY A 34 -10.35 -21.75 1.96
C GLY A 34 -11.56 -21.44 2.85
N LYS A 35 -11.34 -21.18 4.14
CA LYS A 35 -12.40 -20.77 5.06
C LYS A 35 -12.83 -19.33 4.83
N VAL A 36 -11.94 -18.51 4.27
CA VAL A 36 -12.15 -17.09 4.03
C VAL A 36 -11.88 -16.79 2.56
N THR A 37 -12.80 -16.11 1.91
CA THR A 37 -12.67 -15.63 0.53
C THR A 37 -12.75 -14.11 0.51
N TRP A 38 -12.19 -13.48 -0.51
CA TRP A 38 -12.33 -12.02 -0.67
C TRP A 38 -13.78 -11.57 -0.76
N THR A 39 -14.63 -12.35 -1.40
CA THR A 39 -16.08 -12.08 -1.47
C THR A 39 -16.71 -12.07 -0.07
N ASN A 40 -16.38 -13.06 0.77
CA ASN A 40 -16.86 -13.07 2.15
C ASN A 40 -16.38 -11.86 2.96
N ILE A 41 -15.12 -11.46 2.78
CA ILE A 41 -14.58 -10.26 3.44
C ILE A 41 -15.31 -9.00 2.99
N LEU A 42 -15.58 -8.86 1.69
CA LEU A 42 -16.24 -7.69 1.13
C LEU A 42 -17.74 -7.62 1.49
N ASP A 43 -18.40 -8.76 1.62
CA ASP A 43 -19.84 -8.83 1.92
C ASP A 43 -20.19 -8.68 3.40
N HIS A 44 -19.24 -8.91 4.29
CA HIS A 44 -19.45 -8.84 5.72
C HIS A 44 -18.72 -7.66 6.33
N ALA A 45 -19.46 -6.82 7.05
CA ALA A 45 -18.87 -5.75 7.82
C ALA A 45 -17.91 -6.32 8.88
N GLY A 46 -16.72 -5.76 9.00
CA GLY A 46 -15.72 -6.15 9.97
C GLY A 46 -14.31 -5.71 9.58
N ASP A 47 -13.41 -5.83 10.53
CA ASP A 47 -12.00 -5.53 10.34
C ASP A 47 -11.23 -6.83 10.09
N TYR A 48 -10.50 -6.88 9.00
CA TYR A 48 -9.71 -8.05 8.59
C TYR A 48 -8.23 -7.66 8.52
N HIS A 49 -7.41 -8.36 9.29
CA HIS A 49 -5.97 -8.12 9.33
C HIS A 49 -5.23 -9.24 8.61
N ILE A 50 -4.43 -8.87 7.59
CA ILE A 50 -3.55 -9.78 6.87
C ILE A 50 -2.11 -9.43 7.27
N VAL A 51 -1.47 -10.30 8.04
CA VAL A 51 -0.12 -10.10 8.56
C VAL A 51 0.87 -10.86 7.70
N LEU A 52 1.73 -10.16 6.97
CA LEU A 52 2.81 -10.73 6.17
C LEU A 52 4.18 -10.62 6.85
N ALA A 53 4.26 -9.89 7.95
CA ALA A 53 5.45 -9.78 8.76
C ALA A 53 5.62 -10.99 9.70
N PRO A 54 6.83 -11.24 10.24
CA PRO A 54 7.03 -12.25 11.28
C PRO A 54 6.09 -12.04 12.46
N HIS A 55 5.34 -13.08 12.83
CA HIS A 55 4.36 -13.01 13.89
C HIS A 55 4.28 -14.34 14.66
N ASN A 56 4.29 -14.28 15.99
CA ASN A 56 4.15 -15.46 16.88
C ASN A 56 5.10 -16.63 16.55
N GLY A 57 6.37 -16.34 16.20
CA GLY A 57 7.37 -17.38 15.87
C GLY A 57 7.29 -17.89 14.43
N TYR A 58 6.33 -17.43 13.64
CA TYR A 58 6.25 -17.72 12.22
C TYR A 58 6.86 -16.56 11.42
N SER A 59 7.70 -16.90 10.45
CA SER A 59 8.21 -15.96 9.47
C SER A 59 8.07 -16.56 8.08
N LEU A 60 7.76 -15.71 7.11
CA LEU A 60 7.81 -16.11 5.72
C LEU A 60 9.27 -16.19 5.27
N PRO A 61 9.63 -17.14 4.39
CA PRO A 61 10.94 -17.15 3.76
C PRO A 61 11.23 -15.83 3.06
N GLU A 62 12.52 -15.49 2.92
CA GLU A 62 12.96 -14.27 2.24
C GLU A 62 12.25 -14.09 0.88
N ARG A 63 11.73 -12.91 0.62
CA ARG A 63 10.94 -12.51 -0.57
C ARG A 63 9.56 -13.13 -0.70
N MET A 64 9.16 -14.07 0.15
CA MET A 64 7.81 -14.65 0.08
C MET A 64 6.73 -13.65 0.48
N ASP A 65 7.02 -12.77 1.42
CA ASP A 65 6.18 -11.65 1.82
C ASP A 65 5.75 -10.81 0.60
N LYS A 66 6.71 -10.44 -0.27
CA LYS A 66 6.46 -9.66 -1.48
C LYS A 66 5.66 -10.44 -2.54
N ILE A 67 5.97 -11.72 -2.71
CA ILE A 67 5.25 -12.57 -3.68
C ILE A 67 3.80 -12.77 -3.22
N LEU A 68 3.60 -13.08 -1.94
CA LEU A 68 2.27 -13.25 -1.37
C LEU A 68 1.50 -11.94 -1.34
N GLY A 69 2.13 -10.84 -0.94
CA GLY A 69 1.53 -9.52 -0.95
C GLY A 69 1.04 -9.13 -2.35
N GLY A 70 1.89 -9.30 -3.36
CA GLY A 70 1.54 -9.04 -4.75
C GLY A 70 0.38 -9.93 -5.23
N TRP A 71 0.41 -11.22 -4.90
CA TRP A 71 -0.65 -12.15 -5.27
C TRP A 71 -1.97 -11.84 -4.55
N LEU A 72 -1.94 -11.48 -3.27
CA LEU A 72 -3.12 -11.08 -2.50
C LEU A 72 -3.75 -9.81 -3.08
N MET A 73 -2.93 -8.82 -3.44
CA MET A 73 -3.41 -7.59 -4.06
C MET A 73 -4.06 -7.86 -5.43
N TYR A 74 -3.44 -8.71 -6.25
CA TYR A 74 -4.01 -9.13 -7.52
C TYR A 74 -5.37 -9.81 -7.34
N ARG A 75 -5.48 -10.74 -6.40
CA ARG A 75 -6.73 -11.44 -6.08
C ARG A 75 -7.80 -10.51 -5.53
N PHE A 76 -7.41 -9.61 -4.65
CA PHE A 76 -8.30 -8.58 -4.10
C PHE A 76 -8.88 -7.72 -5.23
N TRP A 77 -8.03 -7.13 -6.07
CA TRP A 77 -8.47 -6.28 -7.16
C TRP A 77 -9.41 -7.00 -8.14
N ASN A 78 -9.08 -8.21 -8.55
CA ASN A 78 -9.96 -8.99 -9.42
C ASN A 78 -11.32 -9.28 -8.79
N THR A 79 -11.36 -9.52 -7.47
CA THR A 79 -12.62 -9.73 -6.78
C THR A 79 -13.43 -8.44 -6.70
N VAL A 80 -12.80 -7.34 -6.36
CA VAL A 80 -13.45 -6.01 -6.35
C VAL A 80 -14.02 -5.68 -7.72
N PHE A 81 -13.24 -5.83 -8.77
CA PHE A 81 -13.66 -5.57 -10.14
C PHE A 81 -14.88 -6.40 -10.55
N ALA A 82 -14.91 -7.67 -10.15
CA ALA A 82 -16.00 -8.57 -10.49
C ALA A 82 -17.26 -8.41 -9.60
N HIS A 83 -17.07 -7.98 -8.33
CA HIS A 83 -18.12 -8.08 -7.32
C HIS A 83 -18.65 -6.72 -6.84
N CYS A 84 -17.82 -5.68 -6.85
CA CYS A 84 -18.16 -4.39 -6.23
C CYS A 84 -18.64 -3.32 -7.22
N LYS A 85 -19.12 -3.72 -8.38
CA LYS A 85 -19.61 -2.77 -9.38
C LYS A 85 -20.74 -1.90 -8.80
N ASP A 86 -20.62 -0.58 -8.99
CA ASP A 86 -21.59 0.43 -8.54
C ASP A 86 -21.82 0.47 -7.00
N TRP A 87 -20.88 -0.03 -6.21
CA TRP A 87 -20.97 0.04 -4.75
C TRP A 87 -21.02 1.47 -4.24
N ASP A 88 -20.26 2.38 -4.83
CA ASP A 88 -20.29 3.80 -4.51
C ASP A 88 -21.71 4.39 -4.61
N LYS A 89 -22.44 4.06 -5.67
CA LYS A 89 -23.85 4.50 -5.87
C LYS A 89 -24.80 3.85 -4.88
N ALA A 90 -24.47 2.64 -4.44
CA ALA A 90 -25.24 1.91 -3.43
C ALA A 90 -24.89 2.33 -1.99
N GLY A 91 -23.95 3.28 -1.80
CA GLY A 91 -23.48 3.71 -0.49
C GLY A 91 -22.67 2.65 0.25
N LYS A 92 -22.14 1.64 -0.46
CA LYS A 92 -21.29 0.59 0.11
C LYS A 92 -19.81 0.97 -0.07
N TRP A 93 -19.06 0.83 1.01
CA TRP A 93 -17.64 1.20 1.02
C TRP A 93 -16.80 0.15 1.71
N THR A 94 -15.60 -0.06 1.20
CA THR A 94 -14.56 -0.88 1.82
C THR A 94 -13.27 -0.08 1.86
N MET A 95 -12.59 -0.08 3.01
CA MET A 95 -11.29 0.56 3.14
C MET A 95 -10.18 -0.49 3.03
N LEU A 96 -9.23 -0.26 2.14
CA LEU A 96 -7.98 -0.99 2.06
C LEU A 96 -6.87 -0.16 2.67
N VAL A 97 -6.33 -0.61 3.78
CA VAL A 97 -5.17 -0.01 4.44
C VAL A 97 -3.95 -0.89 4.22
N CYS A 98 -2.86 -0.32 3.74
CA CYS A 98 -1.59 -1.02 3.59
C CYS A 98 -0.49 -0.20 4.25
N ASP A 99 0.08 -0.72 5.32
CA ASP A 99 1.10 -0.06 6.13
C ASP A 99 2.47 -0.02 5.42
N GLU A 100 2.80 -1.04 4.62
CA GLU A 100 4.05 -1.03 3.84
C GLU A 100 3.77 -1.40 2.37
N LEU A 101 3.59 -0.36 1.55
CA LEU A 101 3.22 -0.52 0.15
C LEU A 101 4.28 -1.28 -0.66
N SER A 102 5.54 -1.21 -0.29
CA SER A 102 6.63 -1.91 -0.98
C SER A 102 6.45 -3.43 -1.00
N LEU A 103 5.73 -4.00 -0.02
CA LEU A 103 5.39 -5.42 0.04
C LEU A 103 4.37 -5.83 -1.03
N LEU A 104 3.50 -4.90 -1.44
CA LEU A 104 2.44 -5.16 -2.41
C LEU A 104 2.84 -4.77 -3.83
N ALA A 105 3.94 -4.01 -3.98
CA ALA A 105 4.34 -3.37 -5.23
C ALA A 105 4.89 -4.34 -6.27
N ASN A 106 5.50 -5.44 -5.85
CA ASN A 106 6.18 -6.37 -6.77
C ASN A 106 5.22 -7.04 -7.76
N GLY A 107 5.44 -6.77 -9.05
CA GLY A 107 4.65 -7.34 -10.13
C GLY A 107 3.24 -6.76 -10.30
N ASN A 108 2.92 -5.68 -9.57
CA ASN A 108 1.60 -5.05 -9.58
C ASN A 108 1.61 -3.63 -10.17
N ASP A 109 2.59 -3.28 -11.00
CA ASP A 109 2.72 -1.95 -11.59
C ASP A 109 1.45 -1.45 -12.29
N GLY A 110 0.65 -2.35 -12.87
CA GLY A 110 -0.63 -2.01 -13.50
C GLY A 110 -1.82 -1.96 -12.55
N ILE A 111 -1.76 -2.60 -11.39
CA ILE A 111 -2.89 -2.70 -10.46
C ILE A 111 -3.05 -1.40 -9.66
N MET A 112 -1.96 -0.82 -9.21
CA MET A 112 -2.00 0.39 -8.38
C MET A 112 -2.58 1.61 -9.11
N PRO A 113 -2.19 1.90 -10.37
CA PRO A 113 -2.89 2.90 -11.17
C PRO A 113 -4.39 2.61 -11.31
N ALA A 114 -4.75 1.35 -11.58
CA ALA A 114 -6.15 0.96 -11.73
C ALA A 114 -6.94 1.14 -10.42
N LEU A 115 -6.38 0.77 -9.28
CA LEU A 115 -6.99 1.01 -7.96
C LEU A 115 -7.22 2.51 -7.72
N ARG A 116 -6.24 3.36 -8.03
CA ARG A 116 -6.35 4.81 -7.87
C ARG A 116 -7.43 5.41 -8.77
N GLU A 117 -7.44 5.02 -10.05
CA GLU A 117 -8.30 5.62 -11.06
C GLU A 117 -9.74 5.12 -10.97
N GLN A 118 -9.93 3.86 -10.64
CA GLN A 118 -11.22 3.18 -10.71
C GLN A 118 -11.78 2.82 -9.34
N GLY A 119 -10.95 2.68 -8.30
CA GLY A 119 -11.34 2.16 -6.98
C GLY A 119 -12.54 2.87 -6.38
N ARG A 120 -12.65 4.19 -6.57
CA ARG A 120 -13.78 4.96 -6.07
C ARG A 120 -15.13 4.46 -6.61
N SER A 121 -15.22 4.15 -7.90
CA SER A 121 -16.47 3.66 -8.52
C SER A 121 -16.88 2.27 -8.02
N PHE A 122 -15.94 1.54 -7.43
CA PHE A 122 -16.17 0.27 -6.77
C PHE A 122 -16.34 0.41 -5.25
N GLY A 123 -16.48 1.63 -4.73
CA GLY A 123 -16.64 1.87 -3.30
C GLY A 123 -15.36 1.61 -2.49
N LEU A 124 -14.16 1.77 -3.08
CA LEU A 124 -12.92 1.61 -2.35
C LEU A 124 -12.39 2.95 -1.82
N LEU A 125 -12.03 2.93 -0.55
CA LEU A 125 -11.18 3.93 0.10
C LEU A 125 -9.79 3.33 0.27
N LEU A 126 -8.75 4.05 -0.13
CA LEU A 126 -7.39 3.54 -0.18
C LEU A 126 -6.49 4.36 0.73
N VAL A 127 -5.82 3.68 1.65
CA VAL A 127 -4.81 4.27 2.55
C VAL A 127 -3.52 3.46 2.38
N PHE A 128 -2.50 4.10 1.87
CA PHE A 128 -1.20 3.47 1.64
C PHE A 128 -0.11 4.22 2.38
N ALA A 129 0.74 3.49 3.07
CA ALA A 129 1.94 4.00 3.70
C ALA A 129 3.19 3.29 3.17
N THR A 130 4.32 3.95 3.25
CA THR A 130 5.63 3.35 2.99
C THR A 130 6.71 4.19 3.67
N GLN A 131 7.70 3.53 4.22
CA GLN A 131 8.88 4.19 4.80
C GLN A 131 9.89 4.59 3.72
N TYR A 132 9.95 3.83 2.63
CA TYR A 132 10.95 3.99 1.56
C TYR A 132 10.30 4.10 0.19
N PRO A 133 9.72 5.26 -0.16
CA PRO A 133 9.07 5.45 -1.48
C PRO A 133 10.01 5.13 -2.66
N THR A 134 11.33 5.27 -2.46
CA THR A 134 12.35 4.95 -3.47
C THR A 134 12.48 3.46 -3.80
N GLN A 135 11.81 2.58 -3.07
CA GLN A 135 11.72 1.15 -3.39
C GLN A 135 10.59 0.82 -4.36
N LEU A 136 9.70 1.77 -4.60
CA LEU A 136 8.63 1.63 -5.58
C LEU A 136 9.20 1.84 -6.99
N SER A 137 8.63 1.17 -8.00
CA SER A 137 8.89 1.51 -9.40
C SER A 137 8.40 2.93 -9.71
N ASP A 138 8.89 3.54 -10.77
CA ASP A 138 8.48 4.91 -11.15
C ASP A 138 6.96 5.00 -11.36
N ALA A 139 6.34 4.01 -12.01
CA ALA A 139 4.89 3.96 -12.21
C ALA A 139 4.12 3.85 -10.89
N MET A 140 4.61 3.06 -9.94
CA MET A 140 4.05 2.94 -8.60
C MET A 140 4.21 4.23 -7.81
N LEU A 141 5.39 4.85 -7.88
CA LEU A 141 5.68 6.10 -7.20
C LEU A 141 4.78 7.23 -7.70
N ASP A 142 4.62 7.36 -9.00
CA ASP A 142 3.72 8.34 -9.63
C ASP A 142 2.27 8.11 -9.20
N SER A 143 1.84 6.85 -9.16
CA SER A 143 0.52 6.49 -8.66
C SER A 143 0.36 6.84 -7.18
N PHE A 144 1.34 6.49 -6.34
CA PHE A 144 1.34 6.79 -4.90
C PHE A 144 1.29 8.30 -4.62
N ILE A 145 2.14 9.08 -5.29
CA ILE A 145 2.17 10.54 -5.14
C ILE A 145 0.88 11.19 -5.67
N GLY A 146 0.22 10.56 -6.62
CA GLY A 146 -1.00 11.08 -7.28
C GLY A 146 -2.26 11.10 -6.41
N TYR A 147 -2.26 10.52 -5.19
CA TYR A 147 -3.43 10.53 -4.31
C TYR A 147 -3.85 11.95 -3.88
N SER A 148 -5.15 12.12 -3.60
CA SER A 148 -5.72 13.42 -3.24
C SER A 148 -5.23 13.94 -1.89
N THR A 149 -4.97 13.04 -0.95
CA THR A 149 -4.39 13.38 0.35
C THR A 149 -3.00 12.78 0.47
N PHE A 150 -2.05 13.59 0.85
CA PHE A 150 -0.66 13.21 1.05
C PHE A 150 -0.22 13.69 2.44
N ILE A 151 0.27 12.74 3.23
CA ILE A 151 0.73 12.97 4.60
C ILE A 151 2.20 12.54 4.66
N THR A 152 3.04 13.36 5.24
CA THR A 152 4.45 13.04 5.42
C THR A 152 4.95 13.46 6.78
N TYR A 153 5.85 12.65 7.32
CA TYR A 153 6.65 12.96 8.50
C TYR A 153 8.05 13.39 8.09
N ASN A 154 8.91 13.65 9.04
CA ASN A 154 10.31 13.95 8.77
C ASN A 154 11.01 12.74 8.11
N THR A 155 12.04 13.04 7.34
CA THR A 155 12.92 12.04 6.76
C THR A 155 14.35 12.55 6.78
N THR A 156 15.30 11.67 7.03
CA THR A 156 16.73 11.99 6.99
C THR A 156 17.34 11.78 5.60
N ILE A 157 16.55 11.29 4.64
CA ILE A 157 17.01 10.95 3.29
C ILE A 157 16.73 12.13 2.35
N PRO A 158 17.79 12.85 1.84
CA PRO A 158 17.62 14.05 1.04
C PRO A 158 16.74 13.83 -0.21
N ARG A 159 16.93 12.74 -0.93
CA ARG A 159 16.14 12.42 -2.13
C ARG A 159 14.64 12.29 -1.83
N ILE A 160 14.27 11.69 -0.70
CA ILE A 160 12.88 11.60 -0.26
C ILE A 160 12.37 12.98 0.15
N ALA A 161 13.17 13.76 0.89
CA ALA A 161 12.82 15.10 1.29
C ALA A 161 12.56 16.01 0.07
N ASP A 162 13.40 15.94 -0.97
CA ASP A 162 13.21 16.72 -2.21
C ASP A 162 11.91 16.36 -2.93
N MET A 163 11.65 15.07 -3.09
CA MET A 163 10.43 14.57 -3.73
C MET A 163 9.19 15.02 -2.95
N THR A 164 9.24 14.88 -1.64
CA THR A 164 8.15 15.26 -0.72
C THR A 164 7.91 16.76 -0.74
N ALA A 165 8.96 17.57 -0.65
CA ALA A 165 8.86 19.02 -0.69
C ALA A 165 8.18 19.50 -1.99
N LYS A 166 8.56 18.94 -3.13
CA LYS A 166 7.90 19.24 -4.42
C LYS A 166 6.41 18.90 -4.38
N ARG A 167 6.04 17.82 -3.72
CA ARG A 167 4.64 17.41 -3.59
C ARG A 167 3.84 18.30 -2.65
N LEU A 168 4.45 18.83 -1.60
CA LEU A 168 3.83 19.72 -0.65
C LEU A 168 3.69 21.17 -1.17
N THR A 169 4.51 21.56 -2.14
CA THR A 169 4.49 22.90 -2.74
C THR A 169 3.23 23.11 -3.58
N ASN A 170 2.57 24.23 -3.41
CA ASN A 170 1.49 24.68 -4.30
C ASN A 170 2.09 25.23 -5.61
N ASN A 171 1.33 25.16 -6.69
CA ASN A 171 1.77 25.58 -8.02
C ASN A 171 2.14 27.09 -8.12
N ASP A 172 1.74 27.90 -7.15
CA ASP A 172 1.89 29.36 -7.21
C ASP A 172 3.24 29.86 -6.61
N GLY A 173 4.14 28.97 -6.22
CA GLY A 173 5.57 29.26 -6.01
C GLY A 173 5.97 30.09 -4.81
N GLU A 174 5.07 30.81 -4.15
CA GLU A 174 5.43 31.73 -3.06
C GLU A 174 5.62 31.04 -1.70
N ASP A 175 4.94 29.94 -1.42
CA ASP A 175 5.09 29.14 -0.18
C ASP A 175 5.70 27.76 -0.45
N GLY A 176 6.79 27.74 -1.23
CA GLY A 176 7.45 26.49 -1.61
C GLY A 176 8.05 25.75 -0.42
N TRP A 177 7.57 24.59 -0.13
CA TRP A 177 8.23 23.67 0.78
C TRP A 177 9.61 23.32 0.24
N ARG A 178 10.61 23.34 1.13
CA ARG A 178 11.98 22.96 0.79
C ARG A 178 12.34 21.66 1.50
N SER A 179 13.26 20.91 0.93
CA SER A 179 13.77 19.65 1.52
C SER A 179 14.19 19.82 2.97
N GLY A 180 14.86 20.92 3.30
CA GLY A 180 15.24 21.24 4.67
C GLY A 180 14.04 21.38 5.63
N ALA A 181 12.93 21.91 5.17
CA ALA A 181 11.73 22.00 6.00
C ALA A 181 11.15 20.60 6.31
N VAL A 182 11.13 19.72 5.31
CA VAL A 182 10.69 18.32 5.49
C VAL A 182 11.63 17.56 6.44
N MET A 183 12.94 17.74 6.28
CA MET A 183 13.95 17.06 7.12
C MET A 183 13.91 17.54 8.58
N ASN A 184 13.46 18.78 8.82
CA ASN A 184 13.37 19.38 10.14
C ASN A 184 11.96 19.37 10.72
N LEU A 185 11.01 18.61 10.16
CA LEU A 185 9.70 18.43 10.80
C LEU A 185 9.88 17.89 12.22
N PRO A 186 9.22 18.49 13.23
CA PRO A 186 9.31 18.03 14.60
C PRO A 186 8.82 16.58 14.74
N ARG A 187 9.27 15.92 15.79
CA ARG A 187 8.72 14.61 16.15
C ARG A 187 7.22 14.75 16.41
N TYR A 188 6.44 13.79 15.95
CA TYR A 188 4.97 13.79 16.01
C TYR A 188 4.29 14.95 15.25
N ALA A 189 5.00 15.60 14.34
CA ALA A 189 4.39 16.54 13.40
C ALA A 189 4.37 15.93 11.99
N ALA A 190 3.26 16.09 11.32
CA ALA A 190 3.10 15.71 9.93
C ALA A 190 2.73 16.91 9.07
N ALA A 191 3.28 16.98 7.87
CA ALA A 191 2.82 17.91 6.85
C ALA A 191 1.73 17.22 6.02
N VAL A 192 0.59 17.88 5.88
CA VAL A 192 -0.58 17.33 5.18
C VAL A 192 -0.93 18.24 4.01
N ARG A 193 -1.05 17.63 2.84
CA ARG A 193 -1.63 18.24 1.65
C ARG A 193 -2.85 17.43 1.24
N THR A 194 -3.99 18.10 1.09
CA THR A 194 -5.23 17.41 0.74
C THR A 194 -6.04 18.24 -0.26
N ARG A 195 -7.03 17.61 -0.86
CA ARG A 195 -7.98 18.23 -1.76
C ARG A 195 -9.38 18.11 -1.16
N THR A 196 -10.07 19.23 -1.02
CA THR A 196 -11.45 19.27 -0.54
C THR A 196 -12.31 19.98 -1.59
N GLN A 197 -13.49 19.46 -1.88
CA GLN A 197 -14.41 20.06 -2.86
C GLN A 197 -13.74 20.39 -4.20
N GLU A 198 -12.90 19.47 -4.68
CA GLU A 198 -12.11 19.60 -5.90
C GLU A 198 -11.01 20.69 -5.88
N GLN A 199 -10.88 21.42 -4.79
CA GLN A 199 -9.82 22.41 -4.60
C GLN A 199 -8.66 21.85 -3.78
N LEU A 200 -7.44 22.12 -4.26
CA LEU A 200 -6.23 21.81 -3.53
C LEU A 200 -6.10 22.79 -2.36
N GLN A 201 -5.97 22.25 -1.15
CA GLN A 201 -5.78 23.07 0.05
C GLN A 201 -4.30 23.42 0.24
N PRO A 202 -4.00 24.58 0.83
CA PRO A 202 -2.65 24.85 1.32
C PRO A 202 -2.12 23.73 2.20
N THR A 203 -0.82 23.45 2.13
CA THR A 203 -0.20 22.48 3.02
C THR A 203 -0.19 23.00 4.45
N PHE A 204 -0.61 22.19 5.39
CA PHE A 204 -0.66 22.52 6.81
C PHE A 204 0.05 21.46 7.66
N LEU A 205 0.42 21.86 8.88
CA LEU A 205 1.02 20.97 9.87
C LEU A 205 -0.04 20.42 10.81
N VAL A 206 0.10 19.14 11.14
CA VAL A 206 -0.72 18.44 12.14
C VAL A 206 0.20 17.88 13.20
N HIS A 207 -0.12 18.12 14.46
CA HIS A 207 0.51 17.41 15.57
C HIS A 207 -0.27 16.12 15.83
N VAL A 208 0.45 15.01 15.84
CA VAL A 208 -0.10 13.69 16.16
C VAL A 208 0.07 13.48 17.65
N ASN A 209 -1.01 13.20 18.35
CA ASN A 209 -0.95 12.89 19.77
C ASN A 209 -0.14 11.63 20.02
N ASP A 210 0.56 11.59 21.16
CA ASP A 210 1.26 10.39 21.60
C ASP A 210 0.22 9.34 22.01
N PHE A 211 -0.05 8.41 21.12
CA PHE A 211 -1.05 7.36 21.29
C PHE A 211 -0.78 6.48 22.51
N ASP A 212 0.49 6.25 22.84
CA ASP A 212 0.88 5.42 23.98
C ASP A 212 0.49 6.05 25.33
N ASN A 213 0.53 7.36 25.45
CA ASN A 213 0.14 8.05 26.66
C ASN A 213 -1.39 8.20 26.79
N GLY A 214 -2.13 8.41 25.72
CA GLY A 214 -3.59 8.47 25.72
C GLY A 214 -4.23 7.12 26.08
N TYR A 215 -3.73 6.04 25.50
CA TYR A 215 -4.25 4.69 25.75
C TYR A 215 -3.98 4.17 27.19
N ARG A 216 -2.85 4.58 27.80
CA ARG A 216 -2.48 4.17 29.16
C ARG A 216 -3.23 4.92 30.25
N ASN A 217 -3.71 6.11 29.97
CA ASN A 217 -4.35 6.97 30.96
C ASN A 217 -5.89 6.88 30.96
N GLY A 218 -6.50 6.10 30.06
CA GLY A 218 -7.95 5.93 30.04
C GLY A 218 -8.76 7.20 29.70
N ASP A 219 -8.10 8.23 29.17
CA ASP A 219 -8.70 9.53 28.85
C ASP A 219 -9.34 9.52 27.43
N MET A 220 -10.03 8.45 27.08
CA MET A 220 -10.99 8.51 25.98
C MET A 220 -12.34 8.80 26.61
N ASP A 221 -12.64 10.06 26.81
CA ASP A 221 -14.01 10.49 27.09
C ASP A 221 -14.86 10.12 25.87
N ASP A 222 -15.87 9.32 26.16
CA ASP A 222 -16.95 8.99 25.23
C ASP A 222 -17.75 10.27 24.93
N ASP A 223 -17.45 10.92 23.80
CA ASP A 223 -18.29 11.91 23.16
C ASP A 223 -18.78 11.42 21.78
#